data_10f14ab0663122802a4d7fbd9f7b0a22
#
_entry.id   10f14ab0663122802a4d7fbd9f7b0a22
#
_cell.length_a   1.000
_cell.length_b   1.000
_cell.length_c   1.000
_cell.angle_alpha   90.00
_cell.angle_beta   90.00
_cell.angle_gamma   90.00
#
_symmetry.space_group_name_H-M   'P 1'
#
loop_
_entity.id
_entity.type
_entity.pdbx_description
1 polymer ?
#
loop_
_entity_poly.entity_id
_entity_poly.type
_entity_poly.pdbx_seq_one_letter_code
_entity_poly.pdbx_strand_id
1 'polypeptide(L)'
;MRHKKLKGKLGRNSSHRSSLLANLSISLITHKKIETTFTKAKEVRRCIEKLITIAKNNNLQAQREVQKVIKNKQASKILFEEISPKYLERNGGYTRIVKTGFRKGDSAPLAIIEFIE
;
A
#
# COMPACT_ATOMS: atom_id res chain seq x y z
N MET A 1 19.38 -18.74 -5.39
CA MET A 1 19.70 -17.67 -4.45
C MET A 1 18.45 -17.07 -3.85
N ARG A 2 18.44 -16.96 -2.57
CA ARG A 2 17.24 -16.52 -1.85
C ARG A 2 17.27 -15.07 -1.43
N HIS A 3 18.42 -14.46 -1.45
CA HIS A 3 18.52 -13.07 -0.99
C HIS A 3 17.74 -12.09 -1.87
N LYS A 4 17.38 -12.47 -3.09
CA LYS A 4 16.51 -11.62 -3.91
C LYS A 4 15.05 -11.69 -3.50
N LYS A 5 14.70 -12.54 -2.57
CA LYS A 5 13.35 -12.66 -2.07
C LYS A 5 13.12 -11.78 -0.85
N LEU A 6 13.62 -10.57 -0.89
CA LEU A 6 13.34 -9.61 0.16
C LEU A 6 11.87 -9.27 0.23
N LYS A 7 11.18 -9.33 -0.91
CA LYS A 7 9.74 -9.14 -0.96
C LYS A 7 9.05 -10.47 -0.84
N GLY A 8 8.07 -10.58 0.03
CA GLY A 8 7.25 -11.76 0.11
C GLY A 8 6.45 -11.94 -1.17
N LYS A 9 6.39 -13.15 -1.68
CA LYS A 9 5.60 -13.43 -2.88
C LYS A 9 4.16 -13.76 -2.54
N LEU A 10 3.85 -13.92 -1.26
CA LEU A 10 2.51 -14.18 -0.77
C LEU A 10 1.89 -15.44 -1.35
N GLY A 11 2.73 -16.38 -1.78
CA GLY A 11 2.28 -17.64 -2.34
C GLY A 11 1.56 -17.55 -3.66
N ARG A 12 1.76 -16.46 -4.41
CA ARG A 12 1.03 -16.21 -5.65
C ARG A 12 1.98 -15.91 -6.79
N ASN A 13 1.50 -16.09 -8.04
CA ASN A 13 2.27 -15.70 -9.20
C ASN A 13 2.31 -14.16 -9.29
N SER A 14 3.15 -13.61 -10.16
CA SER A 14 3.40 -12.19 -10.18
C SER A 14 2.17 -11.36 -10.58
N SER A 15 1.36 -11.82 -11.54
CA SER A 15 0.18 -11.06 -11.93
C SER A 15 -0.88 -11.06 -10.84
N HIS A 16 -1.09 -12.20 -10.19
CA HIS A 16 -2.05 -12.30 -9.09
C HIS A 16 -1.59 -11.45 -7.90
N ARG A 17 -0.28 -11.47 -7.62
CA ARG A 17 0.27 -10.66 -6.53
C ARG A 17 0.12 -9.17 -6.80
N SER A 18 0.34 -8.74 -8.04
CA SER A 18 0.16 -7.33 -8.41
C SER A 18 -1.29 -6.90 -8.24
N SER A 19 -2.24 -7.75 -8.64
CA SER A 19 -3.66 -7.45 -8.47
C SER A 19 -4.03 -7.36 -6.99
N LEU A 20 -3.51 -8.27 -6.17
CA LEU A 20 -3.78 -8.27 -4.75
C LEU A 20 -3.26 -6.97 -4.11
N LEU A 21 -2.03 -6.59 -4.43
CA LEU A 21 -1.44 -5.39 -3.86
C LEU A 21 -2.15 -4.13 -4.32
N ALA A 22 -2.57 -4.08 -5.59
CA ALA A 22 -3.34 -2.96 -6.10
C ALA A 22 -4.67 -2.83 -5.36
N ASN A 23 -5.37 -3.94 -5.19
CA ASN A 23 -6.66 -3.92 -4.50
C ASN A 23 -6.53 -3.53 -3.04
N LEU A 24 -5.51 -4.03 -2.36
CA LEU A 24 -5.26 -3.65 -0.96
C LEU A 24 -4.88 -2.18 -0.85
N SER A 25 -4.11 -1.68 -1.80
CA SER A 25 -3.75 -0.26 -1.82
C SER A 25 -4.98 0.62 -2.02
N ILE A 26 -5.88 0.22 -2.92
CA ILE A 26 -7.14 0.94 -3.14
C ILE A 26 -7.96 0.96 -1.85
N SER A 27 -8.07 -0.18 -1.17
CA SER A 27 -8.80 -0.26 0.08
C SER A 27 -8.19 0.63 1.15
N LEU A 28 -6.86 0.65 1.24
CA LEU A 28 -6.17 1.48 2.21
C LEU A 28 -6.42 2.97 1.94
N ILE A 29 -6.32 3.37 0.68
CA ILE A 29 -6.57 4.76 0.29
C ILE A 29 -8.01 5.16 0.62
N THR A 30 -8.97 4.28 0.32
CA THR A 30 -10.38 4.56 0.52
C THR A 30 -10.75 4.63 1.99
N HIS A 31 -10.27 3.69 2.78
CA HIS A 31 -10.67 3.56 4.20
C HIS A 31 -9.68 4.16 5.18
N LYS A 32 -8.51 4.56 4.72
CA LYS A 32 -7.42 5.16 5.51
C LYS A 32 -6.74 4.18 6.44
N LYS A 33 -7.36 3.06 6.75
CA LYS A 33 -6.69 1.97 7.47
C LYS A 33 -7.40 0.66 7.18
N ILE A 34 -6.63 -0.42 7.12
CA ILE A 34 -7.18 -1.76 6.88
C ILE A 34 -6.47 -2.75 7.80
N GLU A 35 -7.16 -3.85 8.12
CA GLU A 35 -6.56 -4.98 8.80
C GLU A 35 -6.35 -6.11 7.82
N THR A 36 -5.17 -6.71 7.84
CA THR A 36 -4.84 -7.82 6.97
C THR A 36 -3.74 -8.65 7.64
N THR A 37 -3.24 -9.68 6.96
CA THR A 37 -2.11 -10.43 7.53
C THR A 37 -0.88 -9.54 7.54
N PHE A 38 0.00 -9.80 8.51
CA PHE A 38 1.20 -9.00 8.68
C PHE A 38 2.07 -8.99 7.40
N THR A 39 2.19 -10.16 6.75
CA THR A 39 2.97 -10.27 5.51
C THR A 39 2.39 -9.38 4.42
N LYS A 40 1.06 -9.42 4.24
CA LYS A 40 0.41 -8.56 3.25
C LYS A 40 0.56 -7.08 3.59
N ALA A 41 0.45 -6.74 4.88
CA ALA A 41 0.60 -5.35 5.32
C ALA A 41 1.98 -4.81 4.94
N LYS A 42 3.03 -5.60 5.11
CA LYS A 42 4.38 -5.18 4.77
C LYS A 42 4.53 -4.91 3.27
N GLU A 43 3.94 -5.77 2.45
CA GLU A 43 4.03 -5.59 1.00
C GLU A 43 3.19 -4.40 0.51
N VAL A 44 2.00 -4.23 1.08
CA VAL A 44 1.16 -3.07 0.77
C VAL A 44 1.88 -1.78 1.16
N ARG A 45 2.57 -1.78 2.29
CA ARG A 45 3.32 -0.61 2.74
C ARG A 45 4.33 -0.17 1.69
N ARG A 46 5.09 -1.12 1.14
CA ARG A 46 6.07 -0.78 0.10
C ARG A 46 5.40 -0.16 -1.12
N CYS A 47 4.28 -0.73 -1.53
CA CYS A 47 3.54 -0.25 -2.68
C CYS A 47 2.99 1.16 -2.45
N ILE A 48 2.30 1.35 -1.33
CA ILE A 48 1.63 2.62 -1.06
C ILE A 48 2.64 3.75 -0.83
N GLU A 49 3.76 3.45 -0.20
CA GLU A 49 4.76 4.49 0.03
C GLU A 49 5.39 4.99 -1.25
N LYS A 50 5.60 4.09 -2.21
CA LYS A 50 6.07 4.50 -3.53
C LYS A 50 5.04 5.37 -4.23
N LEU A 51 3.77 4.99 -4.13
CA LEU A 51 2.69 5.75 -4.76
C LEU A 51 2.57 7.16 -4.18
N ILE A 52 2.69 7.29 -2.87
CA ILE A 52 2.65 8.61 -2.22
C ILE A 52 3.82 9.47 -2.69
N THR A 53 5.01 8.89 -2.74
CA THR A 53 6.19 9.63 -3.19
C THR A 53 6.00 10.15 -4.61
N ILE A 54 5.47 9.32 -5.51
CA ILE A 54 5.19 9.72 -6.88
C ILE A 54 4.10 10.80 -6.89
N ALA A 55 3.03 10.61 -6.14
CA ALA A 55 1.88 11.51 -6.13
C ALA A 55 2.23 12.90 -5.60
N LYS A 56 3.27 13.01 -4.79
CA LYS A 56 3.69 14.31 -4.25
C LYS A 56 4.13 15.27 -5.34
N ASN A 57 4.57 14.77 -6.49
CA ASN A 57 4.93 15.62 -7.62
C ASN A 57 3.72 16.26 -8.29
N ASN A 58 2.57 15.60 -8.21
CA ASN A 58 1.28 16.10 -8.68
C ASN A 58 1.32 16.71 -10.07
N ASN A 59 1.96 16.03 -11.03
CA ASN A 59 1.98 16.44 -12.42
C ASN A 59 1.38 15.33 -13.28
N LEU A 60 1.31 15.56 -14.58
CA LEU A 60 0.70 14.60 -15.50
C LEU A 60 1.44 13.26 -15.49
N GLN A 61 2.76 13.31 -15.43
CA GLN A 61 3.55 12.08 -15.39
C GLN A 61 3.29 11.29 -14.11
N ALA A 62 3.17 11.98 -12.97
CA ALA A 62 2.85 11.32 -11.71
C ALA A 62 1.48 10.64 -11.79
N GLN A 63 0.50 11.30 -12.40
CA GLN A 63 -0.82 10.71 -12.55
C GLN A 63 -0.76 9.45 -13.42
N ARG A 64 0.01 9.47 -14.49
CA ARG A 64 0.17 8.30 -15.35
C ARG A 64 0.85 7.15 -14.62
N GLU A 65 1.87 7.45 -13.83
CA GLU A 65 2.56 6.42 -13.07
C GLU A 65 1.65 5.76 -12.04
N VAL A 66 0.87 6.56 -11.33
CA VAL A 66 -0.07 6.03 -10.34
C VAL A 66 -1.14 5.19 -11.03
N GLN A 67 -1.64 5.60 -12.19
CA GLN A 67 -2.67 4.88 -12.90
C GLN A 67 -2.22 3.50 -13.40
N LYS A 68 -0.92 3.31 -13.56
CA LYS A 68 -0.42 1.98 -13.93
C LYS A 68 -0.67 0.95 -12.82
N VAL A 69 -0.75 1.41 -11.59
CA VAL A 69 -0.96 0.54 -10.42
C VAL A 69 -2.40 0.65 -9.92
N ILE A 70 -2.88 1.87 -9.71
CA ILE A 70 -4.21 2.14 -9.18
C ILE A 70 -5.13 2.49 -10.35
N LYS A 71 -5.96 1.52 -10.76
CA LYS A 71 -6.86 1.73 -11.90
C LYS A 71 -8.26 2.13 -11.43
N ASN A 72 -8.34 2.78 -10.30
CA ASN A 72 -9.57 3.26 -9.70
C ASN A 72 -9.49 4.78 -9.61
N LYS A 73 -10.37 5.47 -10.34
CA LYS A 73 -10.32 6.93 -10.42
C LYS A 73 -10.57 7.60 -9.08
N GLN A 74 -11.48 7.07 -8.28
CA GLN A 74 -11.78 7.64 -6.98
C GLN A 74 -10.59 7.51 -6.02
N ALA A 75 -9.98 6.32 -5.97
CA ALA A 75 -8.82 6.11 -5.13
C ALA A 75 -7.66 7.01 -5.56
N SER A 76 -7.44 7.14 -6.86
CA SER A 76 -6.40 8.01 -7.38
C SER A 76 -6.65 9.46 -6.98
N LYS A 77 -7.89 9.90 -7.09
CA LYS A 77 -8.26 11.26 -6.70
C LYS A 77 -7.99 11.52 -5.22
N ILE A 78 -8.38 10.57 -4.37
CA ILE A 78 -8.12 10.68 -2.94
C ILE A 78 -6.61 10.76 -2.66
N LEU A 79 -5.84 9.93 -3.35
CA LEU A 79 -4.40 9.90 -3.18
C LEU A 79 -3.77 11.27 -3.49
N PHE A 80 -4.15 11.88 -4.63
CA PHE A 80 -3.58 13.16 -5.05
C PHE A 80 -4.13 14.36 -4.28
N GLU A 81 -5.40 14.32 -3.89
CA GLU A 81 -6.04 15.50 -3.29
C GLU A 81 -6.04 15.48 -1.77
N GLU A 82 -6.06 14.30 -1.15
CA GLU A 82 -6.19 14.21 0.30
C GLU A 82 -4.97 13.65 0.99
N ILE A 83 -4.32 12.65 0.40
CA ILE A 83 -3.25 11.94 1.08
C ILE A 83 -1.89 12.57 0.82
N SER A 84 -1.48 12.68 -0.44
CA SER A 84 -0.14 13.18 -0.73
C SER A 84 0.11 14.62 -0.26
N PRO A 85 -0.89 15.54 -0.26
CA PRO A 85 -0.62 16.88 0.26
C PRO A 85 -0.22 16.91 1.73
N LYS A 86 -0.66 15.93 2.52
CA LYS A 86 -0.28 15.85 3.94
C LYS A 86 1.19 15.55 4.14
N TYR A 87 1.85 14.97 3.15
CA TYR A 87 3.20 14.44 3.31
C TYR A 87 4.23 15.15 2.45
N LEU A 88 3.92 16.35 1.99
CA LEU A 88 4.84 17.07 1.10
C LEU A 88 6.22 17.28 1.72
N GLU A 89 6.29 17.46 3.03
CA GLU A 89 7.56 17.69 3.71
C GLU A 89 8.13 16.45 4.38
N ARG A 90 7.46 15.31 4.26
CA ARG A 90 7.92 14.08 4.87
C ARG A 90 8.59 13.21 3.80
N ASN A 91 9.78 12.74 4.08
CA ASN A 91 10.58 11.98 3.12
C ASN A 91 10.44 10.48 3.34
N GLY A 92 9.22 9.95 3.27
CA GLY A 92 8.96 8.54 3.49
C GLY A 92 8.35 8.30 4.85
N GLY A 93 8.05 7.03 5.14
CA GLY A 93 7.43 6.69 6.42
C GLY A 93 6.04 7.25 6.58
N TYR A 94 5.23 7.15 5.53
CA TYR A 94 3.87 7.71 5.53
C TYR A 94 2.85 6.82 6.20
N THR A 95 3.20 5.56 6.44
CA THR A 95 2.27 4.58 7.00
C THR A 95 2.88 3.91 8.22
N ARG A 96 1.99 3.30 9.00
CA ARG A 96 2.38 2.59 10.20
C ARG A 96 1.69 1.23 10.21
N ILE A 97 2.40 0.20 10.66
CA ILE A 97 1.85 -1.14 10.81
C ILE A 97 1.84 -1.48 12.29
N VAL A 98 0.67 -1.90 12.79
CA VAL A 98 0.50 -2.30 14.18
C VAL A 98 0.01 -3.74 14.22
N LYS A 99 0.76 -4.63 14.86
CA LYS A 99 0.34 -6.01 15.00
C LYS A 99 -0.86 -6.09 15.94
N THR A 100 -1.88 -6.84 15.55
CA THR A 100 -3.13 -6.92 16.31
C THR A 100 -3.39 -8.28 16.93
N GLY A 101 -2.72 -9.33 16.49
CA GLY A 101 -2.92 -10.65 17.06
C GLY A 101 -2.79 -11.73 16.00
N PHE A 102 -3.59 -12.77 16.17
CA PHE A 102 -3.52 -13.94 15.29
C PHE A 102 -4.92 -14.29 14.82
N ARG A 103 -5.01 -14.71 13.57
CA ARG A 103 -6.28 -15.11 13.00
C ARG A 103 -6.71 -16.47 13.55
N LYS A 104 -8.00 -16.60 13.86
CA LYS A 104 -8.53 -17.89 14.27
C LYS A 104 -8.47 -18.85 13.09
N GLY A 105 -8.17 -20.09 13.39
CA GLY A 105 -8.12 -21.12 12.37
C GLY A 105 -6.70 -21.48 11.99
N ASP A 106 -5.94 -20.56 11.41
CA ASP A 106 -4.58 -20.84 10.94
C ASP A 106 -3.49 -20.10 11.71
N SER A 107 -3.87 -19.30 12.71
CA SER A 107 -2.94 -18.52 13.54
C SER A 107 -2.05 -17.57 12.74
N ALA A 108 -2.49 -17.11 11.57
CA ALA A 108 -1.71 -16.16 10.81
C ALA A 108 -1.61 -14.83 11.56
N PRO A 109 -0.41 -14.23 11.65
CA PRO A 109 -0.28 -12.93 12.31
C PRO A 109 -1.07 -11.86 11.55
N LEU A 110 -1.84 -11.07 12.30
CA LEU A 110 -2.64 -9.98 11.74
C LEU A 110 -2.03 -8.64 12.09
N ALA A 111 -2.31 -7.64 11.26
CA ALA A 111 -1.83 -6.30 11.50
C ALA A 111 -2.77 -5.29 10.86
N ILE A 112 -2.76 -4.08 11.43
CA ILE A 112 -3.43 -2.94 10.82
C ILE A 112 -2.36 -2.08 10.18
N ILE A 113 -2.59 -1.68 8.94
CA ILE A 113 -1.77 -0.66 8.28
C ILE A 113 -2.63 0.59 8.13
N GLU A 114 -2.06 1.72 8.47
CA GLU A 114 -2.78 2.99 8.44
C GLU A 114 -1.83 4.13 8.08
N PHE A 115 -2.42 5.24 7.60
CA PHE A 115 -1.64 6.42 7.31
C PHE A 115 -1.31 7.16 8.60
N ILE A 116 -0.11 7.73 8.69
CA ILE A 116 0.32 8.51 9.83
C ILE A 116 -0.29 9.91 9.73
N GLU A 117 -0.84 10.38 10.82
CA GLU A 117 -1.44 11.71 10.90
C GLU A 117 -0.40 12.84 10.92
#